data_124f316f5e7f2afdc6d354227dc01e91
#
_entry.id   124f316f5e7f2afdc6d354227dc01e91
#
_cell.length_a   1.000
_cell.length_b   1.000
_cell.length_c   1.000
_cell.angle_alpha   90.00
_cell.angle_beta   90.00
_cell.angle_gamma   90.00
#
_symmetry.space_group_name_H-M   'P 1'
#
loop_
_entity.id
_entity.type
_entity.pdbx_description
1 polymer ?
#
loop_
_entity_poly.entity_id
_entity_poly.type
_entity_poly.pdbx_seq_one_letter_code
_entity_poly.pdbx_strand_id
1 'polypeptide(L)'
;MSESKIRDSLANNLSMIDSTYRLVDKEHYLRNEQGSRGFIDILATNTENQHIIIEVKRANTSSREAIHEVLKYIEGIKVNKGANDDEIIAVIVSTEWKELLVPFSSFVKRVNFTVIGYHIEVTKDFNLISATQVSPLMLTNDRIISDCHMAYRYLNKKRMLDGVQSISSCYEKKGVFDYLIVVLTPPEGEGDREREAVKATIKNLGLTNKDLHNFIPDYEYMLYSTSMLMSDQEYLSIISEDSDLTEEFDADSLEGLERTDRTNYLYGYTVLDRLPFPKSDHTELGTPSKFSQVFLEGGWKIQQILRFGKLEANTFLSDDVLIDELKGLTGTNHSLYKKNISSKSISSFEQIRSDITNCLQDNPIWLSGINQALTTITKELHGCDFEGEIYIYHPSNTLSTIFNIISNPDSYESWIPRYHVSVKSDTRTLHFYGCLDRNQEDIAFEDVLVKFYNSDPRQLMLTQIWGGYEPSDYQIAPSYGLQYTNFRVDLRPDGLKHSFIPNQLEDAGLRI
;
A
#
# COMPACT_ATOMS: atom_id res chain seq x y z
N MET A 1 2.17 -0.69 -46.91
CA MET A 1 2.97 -1.63 -47.74
C MET A 1 4.19 -2.25 -47.00
N SER A 2 4.89 -1.56 -46.15
CA SER A 2 6.09 -2.14 -45.51
C SER A 2 5.75 -2.99 -44.27
N GLU A 3 4.78 -2.60 -43.46
CA GLU A 3 4.35 -3.38 -42.29
C GLU A 3 3.72 -4.72 -42.70
N SER A 4 2.92 -4.74 -43.75
CA SER A 4 2.35 -5.99 -44.29
C SER A 4 3.42 -6.99 -44.75
N LYS A 5 4.53 -6.51 -45.32
CA LYS A 5 5.64 -7.39 -45.68
C LYS A 5 6.40 -7.94 -44.48
N ILE A 6 6.61 -7.12 -43.45
CA ILE A 6 7.23 -7.56 -42.21
C ILE A 6 6.33 -8.60 -41.53
N ARG A 7 5.03 -8.31 -41.41
CA ARG A 7 4.03 -9.25 -40.88
C ARG A 7 4.07 -10.59 -41.61
N ASP A 8 4.05 -10.57 -42.94
CA ASP A 8 4.08 -11.79 -43.74
C ASP A 8 5.39 -12.58 -43.56
N SER A 9 6.53 -11.89 -43.49
CA SER A 9 7.82 -12.49 -43.17
C SER A 9 7.85 -13.12 -41.79
N LEU A 10 7.32 -12.40 -40.78
CA LEU A 10 7.23 -12.87 -39.42
C LEU A 10 6.30 -14.08 -39.27
N ALA A 11 5.12 -14.03 -39.90
CA ALA A 11 4.15 -15.12 -39.86
C ALA A 11 4.72 -16.46 -40.43
N ASN A 12 5.63 -16.36 -41.38
CA ASN A 12 6.32 -17.53 -41.94
C ASN A 12 7.51 -17.99 -41.07
N ASN A 13 7.94 -17.19 -40.08
CA ASN A 13 9.13 -17.44 -39.28
C ASN A 13 8.85 -17.22 -37.76
N LEU A 14 7.67 -17.60 -37.26
CA LEU A 14 7.29 -17.43 -35.86
C LEU A 14 8.25 -18.11 -34.88
N SER A 15 8.91 -19.19 -35.31
CA SER A 15 9.93 -19.90 -34.54
C SER A 15 11.15 -19.03 -34.18
N MET A 16 11.34 -17.90 -34.86
CA MET A 16 12.39 -16.91 -34.48
C MET A 16 12.03 -16.09 -33.25
N ILE A 17 10.75 -16.00 -32.90
CA ILE A 17 10.24 -15.41 -31.67
C ILE A 17 10.15 -16.50 -30.61
N ASP A 18 9.36 -17.56 -30.90
CA ASP A 18 9.18 -18.69 -30.00
C ASP A 18 8.92 -19.96 -30.83
N SER A 19 9.67 -21.03 -30.53
CA SER A 19 9.59 -22.30 -31.23
C SER A 19 8.24 -23.02 -31.05
N THR A 20 7.49 -22.65 -30.03
CA THR A 20 6.17 -23.22 -29.73
C THR A 20 5.03 -22.56 -30.50
N TYR A 21 5.26 -21.37 -31.08
CA TYR A 21 4.22 -20.62 -31.76
C TYR A 21 3.82 -21.25 -33.09
N ARG A 22 2.52 -21.36 -33.31
CA ARG A 22 1.89 -21.88 -34.51
C ARG A 22 0.91 -20.86 -35.05
N LEU A 23 1.08 -20.51 -36.34
CA LEU A 23 0.18 -19.58 -37.03
C LEU A 23 -1.24 -20.13 -37.08
N VAL A 24 -2.20 -19.31 -36.65
CA VAL A 24 -3.63 -19.57 -36.78
C VAL A 24 -4.18 -18.77 -37.95
N ASP A 25 -3.92 -17.46 -38.01
CA ASP A 25 -4.44 -16.59 -39.05
C ASP A 25 -3.60 -15.30 -39.17
N LYS A 26 -3.68 -14.65 -40.35
CA LYS A 26 -3.10 -13.32 -40.60
C LYS A 26 -4.23 -12.34 -40.92
N GLU A 27 -4.08 -11.11 -40.45
CA GLU A 27 -5.15 -10.10 -40.57
C GLU A 27 -6.48 -10.63 -40.06
N HIS A 28 -6.43 -11.32 -38.90
CA HIS A 28 -7.59 -11.95 -38.33
C HIS A 28 -8.65 -10.93 -37.96
N TYR A 29 -9.80 -11.02 -38.62
CA TYR A 29 -10.92 -10.11 -38.37
C TYR A 29 -11.54 -10.39 -37.00
N LEU A 30 -11.56 -9.37 -36.13
CA LEU A 30 -12.19 -9.44 -34.84
C LEU A 30 -13.51 -8.64 -34.87
N ARG A 31 -14.63 -9.35 -34.67
CA ARG A 31 -15.93 -8.71 -34.57
C ARG A 31 -16.00 -7.90 -33.26
N ASN A 32 -16.35 -6.61 -33.38
CA ASN A 32 -16.60 -5.76 -32.25
C ASN A 32 -17.93 -5.03 -32.45
N GLU A 33 -18.90 -5.30 -31.57
CA GLU A 33 -20.24 -4.72 -31.67
C GLU A 33 -20.29 -3.28 -31.13
N GLN A 34 -19.32 -2.90 -30.31
CA GLN A 34 -19.28 -1.59 -29.64
C GLN A 34 -18.16 -0.66 -30.13
N GLY A 35 -17.37 -1.05 -31.12
CA GLY A 35 -16.21 -0.30 -31.58
C GLY A 35 -15.89 -0.42 -33.05
N SER A 36 -14.78 0.18 -33.47
CA SER A 36 -14.27 0.08 -34.83
C SER A 36 -13.80 -1.36 -35.12
N ARG A 37 -13.93 -1.77 -36.41
CA ARG A 37 -13.41 -3.04 -36.89
C ARG A 37 -11.92 -3.19 -36.54
N GLY A 38 -11.52 -4.37 -36.05
CA GLY A 38 -10.15 -4.70 -35.74
C GLY A 38 -9.62 -5.87 -36.55
N PHE A 39 -8.36 -5.79 -36.94
CA PHE A 39 -7.67 -6.89 -37.62
C PHE A 39 -6.38 -7.13 -36.84
N ILE A 40 -6.26 -8.29 -36.19
CA ILE A 40 -5.04 -8.71 -35.53
C ILE A 40 -4.03 -9.04 -36.62
N ASP A 41 -2.85 -8.43 -36.60
CA ASP A 41 -1.82 -8.66 -37.61
C ASP A 41 -1.50 -10.15 -37.77
N ILE A 42 -1.18 -10.83 -36.65
CA ILE A 42 -0.94 -12.27 -36.61
C ILE A 42 -1.62 -12.85 -35.38
N LEU A 43 -2.52 -13.80 -35.59
CA LEU A 43 -3.06 -14.64 -34.53
C LEU A 43 -2.32 -15.99 -34.57
N ALA A 44 -1.73 -16.38 -33.46
CA ALA A 44 -1.06 -17.65 -33.28
C ALA A 44 -1.54 -18.36 -32.02
N THR A 45 -1.10 -19.59 -31.82
CA THR A 45 -1.28 -20.37 -30.59
C THR A 45 0.05 -21.01 -30.21
N ASN A 46 0.21 -21.45 -28.99
CA ASN A 46 1.36 -22.22 -28.52
C ASN A 46 0.97 -23.64 -28.10
N THR A 47 1.90 -24.39 -27.52
CA THR A 47 1.66 -25.76 -27.02
C THR A 47 0.69 -25.83 -25.85
N GLU A 48 0.46 -24.74 -25.15
CA GLU A 48 -0.49 -24.62 -24.04
C GLU A 48 -1.89 -24.15 -24.48
N ASN A 49 -2.08 -24.01 -25.81
CA ASN A 49 -3.30 -23.53 -26.47
C ASN A 49 -3.69 -22.08 -26.09
N GLN A 50 -2.72 -21.25 -25.66
CA GLN A 50 -2.97 -19.84 -25.42
C GLN A 50 -3.14 -19.06 -26.73
N HIS A 51 -3.90 -17.98 -26.68
CA HIS A 51 -4.08 -17.04 -27.79
C HIS A 51 -2.90 -16.07 -27.87
N ILE A 52 -2.09 -16.20 -28.90
CA ILE A 52 -0.94 -15.32 -29.13
C ILE A 52 -1.35 -14.23 -30.12
N ILE A 53 -1.49 -13.01 -29.63
CA ILE A 53 -1.86 -11.82 -30.40
C ILE A 53 -0.59 -11.06 -30.72
N ILE A 54 -0.18 -11.01 -31.98
CA ILE A 54 1.06 -10.33 -32.40
C ILE A 54 0.70 -9.09 -33.20
N GLU A 55 1.17 -7.95 -32.72
CA GLU A 55 1.05 -6.65 -33.37
C GLU A 55 2.41 -6.20 -33.91
N VAL A 56 2.47 -5.85 -35.20
CA VAL A 56 3.71 -5.51 -35.93
C VAL A 56 3.75 -4.01 -36.22
N LYS A 57 4.82 -3.34 -35.79
CA LYS A 57 5.04 -1.91 -36.05
C LYS A 57 6.41 -1.69 -36.70
N ARG A 58 6.47 -0.70 -37.61
CA ARG A 58 7.72 -0.39 -38.32
C ARG A 58 8.41 0.90 -37.83
N ALA A 59 7.65 1.93 -37.48
CA ALA A 59 8.20 3.25 -37.25
C ALA A 59 7.65 3.86 -35.96
N ASN A 60 8.35 4.83 -35.37
CA ASN A 60 7.94 5.53 -34.15
C ASN A 60 6.52 6.11 -34.21
N THR A 61 6.06 6.56 -35.37
CA THR A 61 4.70 7.11 -35.55
C THR A 61 3.61 6.07 -35.40
N SER A 62 3.81 4.85 -35.92
CA SER A 62 2.85 3.74 -35.77
C SER A 62 2.98 3.04 -34.41
N SER A 63 4.15 3.13 -33.77
CA SER A 63 4.39 2.53 -32.45
C SER A 63 3.48 3.09 -31.37
N ARG A 64 3.04 4.35 -31.45
CA ARG A 64 2.13 4.98 -30.49
C ARG A 64 0.74 4.32 -30.43
N GLU A 65 0.32 3.70 -31.51
CA GLU A 65 -0.99 3.04 -31.64
C GLU A 65 -0.95 1.56 -31.19
N ALA A 66 0.25 0.95 -31.11
CA ALA A 66 0.41 -0.48 -30.84
C ALA A 66 -0.33 -0.96 -29.59
N ILE A 67 -0.13 -0.26 -28.46
CA ILE A 67 -0.77 -0.63 -27.19
C ILE A 67 -2.28 -0.50 -27.25
N HIS A 68 -2.79 0.56 -27.90
CA HIS A 68 -4.21 0.77 -28.08
C HIS A 68 -4.86 -0.34 -28.92
N GLU A 69 -4.18 -0.78 -29.98
CA GLU A 69 -4.66 -1.88 -30.84
C GLU A 69 -4.62 -3.21 -30.11
N VAL A 70 -3.54 -3.50 -29.39
CA VAL A 70 -3.43 -4.71 -28.55
C VAL A 70 -4.55 -4.78 -27.53
N LEU A 71 -4.83 -3.71 -26.78
CA LEU A 71 -5.95 -3.67 -25.82
C LEU A 71 -7.29 -3.97 -26.48
N LYS A 72 -7.56 -3.36 -27.64
CA LYS A 72 -8.78 -3.61 -28.41
C LYS A 72 -8.92 -5.08 -28.82
N TYR A 73 -7.81 -5.71 -29.22
CA TYR A 73 -7.82 -7.11 -29.66
C TYR A 73 -8.00 -8.08 -28.49
N ILE A 74 -7.38 -7.81 -27.35
CA ILE A 74 -7.54 -8.62 -26.14
C ILE A 74 -9.01 -8.63 -25.70
N GLU A 75 -9.61 -7.44 -25.56
CA GLU A 75 -11.03 -7.36 -25.21
C GLU A 75 -11.92 -8.06 -26.25
N GLY A 76 -11.57 -7.94 -27.53
CA GLY A 76 -12.26 -8.67 -28.59
C GLY A 76 -12.12 -10.20 -28.48
N ILE A 77 -10.98 -10.74 -28.14
CA ILE A 77 -10.78 -12.18 -27.89
C ILE A 77 -11.57 -12.63 -26.67
N LYS A 78 -11.53 -11.89 -25.57
CA LYS A 78 -12.32 -12.19 -24.38
C LYS A 78 -13.81 -12.25 -24.68
N VAL A 79 -14.36 -11.25 -25.37
CA VAL A 79 -15.78 -11.19 -25.73
C VAL A 79 -16.19 -12.27 -26.70
N ASN A 80 -15.38 -12.53 -27.76
CA ASN A 80 -15.77 -13.47 -28.82
C ASN A 80 -15.46 -14.93 -28.50
N LYS A 81 -14.48 -15.20 -27.62
CA LYS A 81 -14.01 -16.56 -27.30
C LYS A 81 -14.15 -16.95 -25.84
N GLY A 82 -14.50 -16.00 -24.96
CA GLY A 82 -14.61 -16.25 -23.52
C GLY A 82 -13.27 -16.55 -22.85
N ALA A 83 -12.16 -16.04 -23.41
CA ALA A 83 -10.82 -16.31 -22.91
C ALA A 83 -10.53 -15.52 -21.62
N ASN A 84 -9.78 -16.12 -20.70
CA ASN A 84 -9.24 -15.50 -19.50
C ASN A 84 -7.91 -14.81 -19.77
N ASP A 85 -7.44 -13.97 -18.83
CA ASP A 85 -6.16 -13.25 -18.95
C ASP A 85 -4.95 -14.18 -19.10
N ASP A 86 -4.93 -15.28 -18.38
CA ASP A 86 -3.87 -16.32 -18.43
C ASP A 86 -3.84 -17.14 -19.72
N GLU A 87 -4.91 -17.09 -20.51
CA GLU A 87 -5.01 -17.73 -21.82
C GLU A 87 -4.57 -16.82 -22.99
N ILE A 88 -4.12 -15.59 -22.69
CA ILE A 88 -3.77 -14.57 -23.68
C ILE A 88 -2.33 -14.11 -23.51
N ILE A 89 -1.58 -14.12 -24.60
CA ILE A 89 -0.24 -13.52 -24.70
C ILE A 89 -0.27 -12.45 -25.78
N ALA A 90 0.03 -11.21 -25.41
CA ALA A 90 0.21 -10.12 -26.35
C ALA A 90 1.69 -9.97 -26.71
N VAL A 91 1.99 -9.94 -27.99
CA VAL A 91 3.35 -9.78 -28.51
C VAL A 91 3.42 -8.51 -29.35
N ILE A 92 4.26 -7.57 -28.96
CA ILE A 92 4.51 -6.35 -29.71
C ILE A 92 5.86 -6.48 -30.41
N VAL A 93 5.85 -6.41 -31.73
CA VAL A 93 7.05 -6.55 -32.56
C VAL A 93 7.32 -5.25 -33.28
N SER A 94 8.52 -4.68 -33.12
CA SER A 94 8.89 -3.42 -33.76
C SER A 94 10.35 -3.39 -34.21
N THR A 95 10.61 -2.68 -35.33
CA THR A 95 11.97 -2.36 -35.75
C THR A 95 12.56 -1.14 -35.01
N GLU A 96 11.75 -0.38 -34.29
CA GLU A 96 12.15 0.78 -33.51
C GLU A 96 11.41 0.82 -32.18
N TRP A 97 12.18 0.99 -31.08
CA TRP A 97 11.65 0.94 -29.71
C TRP A 97 11.74 2.26 -28.95
N LYS A 98 12.38 3.31 -29.53
CA LYS A 98 12.63 4.55 -28.83
C LYS A 98 11.38 5.20 -28.22
N GLU A 99 10.28 5.28 -29.00
CA GLU A 99 9.02 5.87 -28.54
C GLU A 99 8.10 4.85 -27.88
N LEU A 100 8.35 3.57 -28.07
CA LEU A 100 7.52 2.48 -27.59
C LEU A 100 7.95 1.93 -26.23
N LEU A 101 9.25 2.04 -25.90
CA LEU A 101 9.83 1.37 -24.74
C LEU A 101 9.20 1.80 -23.41
N VAL A 102 9.01 3.10 -23.18
CA VAL A 102 8.37 3.61 -21.95
C VAL A 102 6.89 3.23 -21.86
N PRO A 103 6.04 3.47 -22.90
CA PRO A 103 4.65 3.00 -22.89
C PRO A 103 4.53 1.48 -22.72
N PHE A 104 5.34 0.70 -23.40
CA PHE A 104 5.40 -0.77 -23.29
C PHE A 104 5.72 -1.20 -21.86
N SER A 105 6.74 -0.61 -21.26
CA SER A 105 7.14 -0.92 -19.88
C SER A 105 6.03 -0.60 -18.87
N SER A 106 5.35 0.55 -19.07
CA SER A 106 4.18 0.92 -18.26
C SER A 106 3.00 -0.04 -18.48
N PHE A 107 2.80 -0.50 -19.71
CA PHE A 107 1.74 -1.42 -20.05
C PHE A 107 1.96 -2.80 -19.41
N VAL A 108 3.16 -3.38 -19.55
CA VAL A 108 3.54 -4.66 -18.91
C VAL A 108 3.28 -4.62 -17.40
N LYS A 109 3.60 -3.48 -16.74
CA LYS A 109 3.42 -3.33 -15.28
C LYS A 109 1.94 -3.31 -14.84
N ARG A 110 1.01 -2.92 -15.71
CA ARG A 110 -0.38 -2.57 -15.33
C ARG A 110 -1.44 -3.56 -15.77
N VAL A 111 -1.07 -4.56 -16.54
CA VAL A 111 -2.02 -5.56 -17.08
C VAL A 111 -1.83 -6.92 -16.42
N ASN A 112 -2.89 -7.72 -16.39
CA ASN A 112 -2.90 -9.04 -15.76
C ASN A 112 -2.57 -10.18 -16.75
N PHE A 113 -2.54 -9.91 -18.06
CA PHE A 113 -2.15 -10.87 -19.08
C PHE A 113 -0.67 -10.70 -19.46
N THR A 114 -0.09 -11.72 -20.08
CA THR A 114 1.31 -11.69 -20.50
C THR A 114 1.53 -10.75 -21.69
N VAL A 115 2.51 -9.85 -21.56
CA VAL A 115 2.93 -8.96 -22.66
C VAL A 115 4.42 -9.11 -22.91
N ILE A 116 4.81 -9.38 -24.16
CA ILE A 116 6.20 -9.57 -24.58
C ILE A 116 6.53 -8.61 -25.72
N GLY A 117 7.69 -7.98 -25.66
CA GLY A 117 8.20 -7.12 -26.72
C GLY A 117 9.35 -7.78 -27.49
N TYR A 118 9.38 -7.61 -28.80
CA TYR A 118 10.53 -8.02 -29.63
C TYR A 118 11.00 -6.90 -30.55
N HIS A 119 12.29 -6.62 -30.48
CA HIS A 119 12.99 -5.84 -31.50
C HIS A 119 13.37 -6.77 -32.64
N ILE A 120 13.00 -6.41 -33.86
CA ILE A 120 13.34 -7.18 -35.05
C ILE A 120 14.24 -6.39 -36.00
N GLU A 121 15.16 -7.11 -36.61
CA GLU A 121 15.95 -6.61 -37.75
C GLU A 121 15.42 -7.22 -39.05
N VAL A 122 15.34 -6.40 -40.08
CA VAL A 122 14.84 -6.82 -41.39
C VAL A 122 15.78 -6.36 -42.51
N THR A 123 15.81 -7.12 -43.59
CA THR A 123 16.50 -6.73 -44.83
C THR A 123 15.81 -5.53 -45.49
N LYS A 124 16.46 -4.97 -46.55
CA LYS A 124 15.84 -3.94 -47.40
C LYS A 124 14.53 -4.39 -48.04
N ASP A 125 14.36 -5.68 -48.23
CA ASP A 125 13.15 -6.31 -48.80
C ASP A 125 12.14 -6.75 -47.72
N PHE A 126 12.39 -6.36 -46.45
CA PHE A 126 11.57 -6.63 -45.27
C PHE A 126 11.52 -8.12 -44.86
N ASN A 127 12.51 -8.92 -45.22
CA ASN A 127 12.67 -10.26 -44.68
C ASN A 127 13.28 -10.20 -43.27
N LEU A 128 12.74 -11.00 -42.36
CA LEU A 128 13.22 -11.08 -40.97
C LEU A 128 14.65 -11.63 -40.92
N ILE A 129 15.55 -10.96 -40.23
CA ILE A 129 16.94 -11.36 -39.97
C ILE A 129 17.08 -11.90 -38.56
N SER A 130 16.60 -11.16 -37.59
CA SER A 130 16.69 -11.50 -36.17
C SER A 130 15.50 -10.97 -35.39
N ALA A 131 15.22 -11.59 -34.23
CA ALA A 131 14.26 -11.13 -33.25
C ALA A 131 14.92 -11.23 -31.87
N THR A 132 14.94 -10.11 -31.12
CA THR A 132 15.52 -10.02 -29.79
C THR A 132 14.46 -9.54 -28.84
N GLN A 133 14.25 -10.27 -27.75
CA GLN A 133 13.28 -9.86 -26.73
C GLN A 133 13.70 -8.56 -26.07
N VAL A 134 12.75 -7.65 -25.88
CA VAL A 134 12.94 -6.36 -25.24
C VAL A 134 12.59 -6.46 -23.76
N SER A 135 13.56 -6.17 -22.92
CA SER A 135 13.32 -6.06 -21.48
C SER A 135 12.60 -4.75 -21.17
N PRO A 136 11.47 -4.79 -20.43
CA PRO A 136 10.83 -3.57 -19.96
C PRO A 136 11.79 -2.74 -19.11
N LEU A 137 11.67 -1.41 -19.23
CA LEU A 137 12.37 -0.50 -18.32
C LEU A 137 11.80 -0.65 -16.91
N MET A 138 12.67 -0.54 -15.94
CA MET A 138 12.24 -0.26 -14.57
C MET A 138 11.68 1.15 -14.52
N LEU A 139 10.35 1.24 -14.49
CA LEU A 139 9.69 2.51 -14.25
C LEU A 139 9.74 2.82 -12.76
N THR A 140 10.01 4.09 -12.44
CA THR A 140 9.91 4.58 -11.07
C THR A 140 8.56 4.22 -10.48
N ASN A 141 8.55 3.84 -9.21
CA ASN A 141 7.30 3.61 -8.49
C ASN A 141 6.48 4.90 -8.42
N ASP A 142 5.17 4.75 -8.26
CA ASP A 142 4.33 5.85 -7.81
C ASP A 142 4.90 6.38 -6.48
N ARG A 143 4.61 7.64 -6.14
CA ARG A 143 5.03 8.18 -4.84
C ARG A 143 4.40 7.35 -3.73
N ILE A 144 5.22 6.66 -2.98
CA ILE A 144 4.86 5.93 -1.76
C ILE A 144 5.78 6.44 -0.67
N ILE A 145 5.21 7.03 0.36
CA ILE A 145 5.95 7.39 1.57
C ILE A 145 6.07 6.13 2.41
N SER A 146 7.29 5.83 2.89
CA SER A 146 7.50 4.70 3.79
C SER A 146 6.66 4.87 5.06
N ASP A 147 6.11 3.77 5.57
CA ASP A 147 5.43 3.72 6.87
C ASP A 147 6.40 3.48 8.06
N CYS A 148 7.66 3.22 7.74
CA CYS A 148 8.75 3.23 8.71
C CYS A 148 9.23 4.66 8.94
N HIS A 149 8.80 5.26 10.01
CA HIS A 149 9.12 6.64 10.38
C HIS A 149 10.11 6.70 11.53
N MET A 150 10.77 7.85 11.69
CA MET A 150 11.64 8.13 12.83
C MET A 150 11.25 9.43 13.49
N ALA A 151 11.18 9.44 14.82
CA ALA A 151 10.96 10.63 15.61
C ALA A 151 12.22 10.95 16.43
N TYR A 152 12.69 12.19 16.32
CA TYR A 152 13.87 12.70 16.99
C TYR A 152 13.48 13.89 17.84
N ARG A 153 13.72 13.83 19.14
CA ARG A 153 13.32 14.88 20.09
C ARG A 153 14.53 15.73 20.52
N TYR A 154 14.27 17.02 20.75
CA TYR A 154 15.30 18.02 21.05
C TYR A 154 14.88 18.94 22.19
N LEU A 155 15.83 19.20 23.09
CA LEU A 155 15.64 20.08 24.26
C LEU A 155 15.57 21.57 23.92
N ASN A 156 16.03 21.99 22.73
CA ASN A 156 15.98 23.38 22.29
C ASN A 156 16.14 23.56 20.76
N LYS A 157 15.78 24.74 20.28
CA LYS A 157 15.80 25.10 18.87
C LYS A 157 17.18 24.92 18.20
N LYS A 158 18.28 25.24 18.90
CA LYS A 158 19.63 25.10 18.31
C LYS A 158 19.93 23.63 17.99
N ARG A 159 19.68 22.75 18.96
CA ARG A 159 19.88 21.30 18.78
C ARG A 159 18.97 20.72 17.69
N MET A 160 17.73 21.20 17.59
CA MET A 160 16.81 20.83 16.55
C MET A 160 17.34 21.21 15.16
N LEU A 161 17.89 22.43 14.97
CA LEU A 161 18.48 22.86 13.70
C LEU A 161 19.73 22.02 13.33
N ASP A 162 20.59 21.71 14.31
CA ASP A 162 21.70 20.77 14.11
C ASP A 162 21.18 19.36 13.74
N GLY A 163 20.03 18.97 14.30
CA GLY A 163 19.31 17.72 14.00
C GLY A 163 18.84 17.65 12.57
N VAL A 164 18.24 18.71 12.02
CA VAL A 164 17.83 18.76 10.61
C VAL A 164 19.01 18.48 9.70
N GLN A 165 20.14 19.14 9.92
CA GLN A 165 21.35 18.93 9.12
C GLN A 165 21.88 17.50 9.28
N SER A 166 21.83 16.96 10.50
CA SER A 166 22.28 15.60 10.78
C SER A 166 21.42 14.55 10.08
N ILE A 167 20.08 14.67 10.11
CA ILE A 167 19.14 13.78 9.43
C ILE A 167 19.38 13.85 7.92
N SER A 168 19.45 15.05 7.34
CA SER A 168 19.70 15.22 5.91
C SER A 168 21.02 14.56 5.48
N SER A 169 22.10 14.80 6.24
CA SER A 169 23.38 14.15 5.95
C SER A 169 23.34 12.62 6.06
N CYS A 170 22.50 12.07 6.96
CA CYS A 170 22.33 10.63 7.08
C CYS A 170 21.64 10.06 5.83
N TYR A 171 20.53 10.64 5.39
CA TYR A 171 19.82 10.19 4.19
C TYR A 171 20.71 10.30 2.93
N GLU A 172 21.37 11.45 2.73
CA GLU A 172 22.23 11.67 1.57
C GLU A 172 23.38 10.65 1.49
N LYS A 173 24.01 10.30 2.62
CA LYS A 173 25.05 9.27 2.69
C LYS A 173 24.57 7.88 2.29
N LYS A 174 23.28 7.61 2.39
CA LYS A 174 22.65 6.37 1.97
C LYS A 174 22.03 6.43 0.57
N GLY A 175 22.27 7.53 -0.17
CA GLY A 175 21.69 7.71 -1.50
C GLY A 175 20.21 7.97 -1.51
N VAL A 176 19.60 8.31 -0.36
CA VAL A 176 18.19 8.66 -0.23
C VAL A 176 18.03 10.16 -0.36
N PHE A 177 17.45 10.62 -1.45
CA PHE A 177 17.30 12.05 -1.74
C PHE A 177 15.86 12.54 -1.64
N ASP A 178 14.89 11.62 -1.74
CA ASP A 178 13.45 11.92 -1.74
C ASP A 178 12.88 11.68 -0.33
N TYR A 179 13.08 12.62 0.59
CA TYR A 179 12.65 12.50 1.99
C TYR A 179 12.00 13.79 2.49
N LEU A 180 11.37 13.70 3.65
CA LEU A 180 10.78 14.84 4.33
C LEU A 180 11.12 14.83 5.82
N ILE A 181 11.13 16.03 6.40
CA ILE A 181 11.29 16.27 7.85
C ILE A 181 10.17 17.20 8.28
N VAL A 182 9.33 16.73 9.20
CA VAL A 182 8.28 17.54 9.82
C VAL A 182 8.81 18.08 11.16
N VAL A 183 8.77 19.39 11.33
CA VAL A 183 9.10 20.06 12.58
C VAL A 183 7.85 20.18 13.41
N LEU A 184 7.83 19.60 14.60
CA LEU A 184 6.71 19.66 15.52
C LEU A 184 7.13 20.33 16.83
N THR A 185 6.15 21.00 17.48
CA THR A 185 6.28 21.51 18.84
C THR A 185 5.24 20.83 19.74
N PRO A 186 5.59 20.61 21.01
CA PRO A 186 4.69 19.96 21.96
C PRO A 186 3.42 20.79 22.22
N PRO A 187 2.35 20.17 22.73
CA PRO A 187 1.17 20.87 23.17
C PRO A 187 1.50 21.84 24.32
N GLU A 188 0.75 22.94 24.41
CA GLU A 188 0.84 23.87 25.51
C GLU A 188 0.09 23.31 26.73
N GLY A 189 0.77 23.17 27.88
CA GLY A 189 0.16 22.72 29.14
C GLY A 189 0.12 21.19 29.32
N GLU A 190 -0.86 20.70 30.09
CA GLU A 190 -0.99 19.28 30.47
C GLU A 190 -1.62 18.38 29.36
N GLY A 191 -1.78 18.89 28.13
CA GLY A 191 -2.51 18.22 27.06
C GLY A 191 -1.75 17.13 26.25
N ASP A 192 -0.54 16.75 26.69
CA ASP A 192 0.26 15.71 26.00
C ASP A 192 -0.29 14.32 26.33
N ARG A 193 -1.07 13.74 25.40
CA ARG A 193 -1.67 12.40 25.57
C ARG A 193 -0.64 11.31 25.82
N GLU A 194 0.51 11.36 25.15
CA GLU A 194 1.59 10.40 25.37
C GLU A 194 2.10 10.48 26.81
N ARG A 195 2.33 11.69 27.29
CA ARG A 195 2.78 11.94 28.67
C ARG A 195 1.75 11.49 29.70
N GLU A 196 0.46 11.72 29.45
CA GLU A 196 -0.62 11.26 30.31
C GLU A 196 -0.77 9.73 30.27
N ALA A 197 -0.63 9.09 29.13
CA ALA A 197 -0.63 7.63 29.02
C ALA A 197 0.54 7.02 29.79
N VAL A 198 1.74 7.59 29.66
CA VAL A 198 2.93 7.13 30.40
C VAL A 198 2.79 7.41 31.92
N LYS A 199 2.22 8.53 32.32
CA LYS A 199 1.91 8.81 33.75
C LYS A 199 0.94 7.76 34.32
N ALA A 200 -0.14 7.45 33.58
CA ALA A 200 -1.10 6.43 34.02
C ALA A 200 -0.41 5.05 34.17
N THR A 201 0.45 4.69 33.22
CA THR A 201 1.25 3.46 33.26
C THR A 201 2.16 3.43 34.48
N ILE A 202 2.95 4.49 34.70
CA ILE A 202 3.88 4.60 35.79
C ILE A 202 3.12 4.45 37.15
N LYS A 203 1.95 5.07 37.25
CA LYS A 203 1.09 4.94 38.42
C LYS A 203 0.61 3.51 38.64
N ASN A 204 0.13 2.84 37.58
CA ASN A 204 -0.36 1.48 37.64
C ASN A 204 0.75 0.46 37.98
N LEU A 205 2.00 0.78 37.58
CA LEU A 205 3.18 -0.04 37.85
C LEU A 205 3.83 0.24 39.22
N GLY A 206 3.27 1.18 40.00
CA GLY A 206 3.87 1.58 41.29
C GLY A 206 5.20 2.30 41.16
N LEU A 207 5.52 2.83 39.97
CA LEU A 207 6.71 3.62 39.71
C LEU A 207 6.50 5.08 40.10
N THR A 208 7.54 5.88 40.19
CA THR A 208 7.50 7.25 40.66
C THR A 208 7.53 8.29 39.54
N ASN A 209 7.09 9.52 39.78
CA ASN A 209 7.21 10.60 38.80
C ASN A 209 8.67 10.90 38.38
N LYS A 210 9.66 10.43 39.14
CA LYS A 210 11.08 10.52 38.77
C LYS A 210 11.39 9.64 37.55
N ASP A 211 10.69 8.52 37.45
CA ASP A 211 10.82 7.60 36.34
C ASP A 211 10.18 8.19 35.07
N LEU A 212 9.10 8.96 35.19
CA LEU A 212 8.47 9.68 34.07
C LEU A 212 9.47 10.58 33.32
N HIS A 213 10.23 11.39 34.09
CA HIS A 213 11.21 12.31 33.48
C HIS A 213 12.37 11.59 32.80
N ASN A 214 12.69 10.36 33.22
CA ASN A 214 13.69 9.52 32.55
C ASN A 214 13.17 8.92 31.24
N PHE A 215 11.87 8.68 31.14
CA PHE A 215 11.24 8.13 29.92
C PHE A 215 10.85 9.24 28.93
N ILE A 216 10.29 10.34 29.42
CA ILE A 216 9.83 11.47 28.57
C ILE A 216 10.27 12.80 29.22
N PRO A 217 11.49 13.28 28.95
CA PRO A 217 11.94 14.62 29.31
C PRO A 217 11.10 15.73 28.65
N ASP A 218 11.23 16.95 29.11
CA ASP A 218 10.57 18.14 28.54
C ASP A 218 11.32 18.57 27.26
N TYR A 219 10.92 18.04 26.13
CA TYR A 219 11.44 18.41 24.81
C TYR A 219 10.68 19.61 24.24
N GLU A 220 11.40 20.55 23.63
CA GLU A 220 10.79 21.73 22.98
C GLU A 220 10.46 21.46 21.50
N TYR A 221 11.11 20.49 20.88
CA TYR A 221 10.95 20.17 19.46
C TYR A 221 11.01 18.68 19.21
N MET A 222 10.29 18.27 18.17
CA MET A 222 10.44 16.95 17.55
C MET A 222 10.62 17.13 16.05
N LEU A 223 11.58 16.41 15.48
CA LEU A 223 11.70 16.20 14.04
C LEU A 223 11.17 14.80 13.74
N TYR A 224 10.20 14.74 12.85
CA TYR A 224 9.61 13.49 12.40
C TYR A 224 9.99 13.29 10.96
N SER A 225 10.68 12.19 10.62
CA SER A 225 11.21 12.00 9.28
C SER A 225 10.89 10.64 8.70
N THR A 226 10.73 10.64 7.40
CA THR A 226 10.62 9.45 6.55
C THR A 226 10.98 9.80 5.11
N SER A 227 11.06 8.81 4.23
CA SER A 227 11.38 9.03 2.82
C SER A 227 10.37 8.37 1.89
N MET A 228 10.43 8.73 0.61
CA MET A 228 9.80 7.93 -0.42
C MET A 228 10.50 6.58 -0.52
N LEU A 229 9.71 5.54 -0.76
CA LEU A 229 10.24 4.22 -1.07
C LEU A 229 10.85 4.21 -2.47
N MET A 230 12.03 3.63 -2.56
CA MET A 230 12.68 3.24 -3.82
C MET A 230 12.09 1.90 -4.29
N SER A 231 12.46 1.46 -5.49
CA SER A 231 12.13 0.12 -5.95
C SER A 231 12.97 -0.93 -5.22
N ASP A 232 12.46 -2.17 -5.13
CA ASP A 232 13.21 -3.30 -4.57
C ASP A 232 14.60 -3.46 -5.22
N GLN A 233 14.70 -3.20 -6.51
CA GLN A 233 15.96 -3.32 -7.24
C GLN A 233 16.96 -2.22 -6.88
N GLU A 234 16.49 -1.00 -6.60
CA GLU A 234 17.36 0.07 -6.12
C GLU A 234 17.92 -0.29 -4.73
N TYR A 235 17.09 -0.84 -3.83
CA TYR A 235 17.57 -1.34 -2.53
C TYR A 235 18.54 -2.52 -2.67
N LEU A 236 18.23 -3.50 -3.53
CA LEU A 236 19.11 -4.64 -3.78
C LEU A 236 20.44 -4.21 -4.43
N SER A 237 20.44 -3.14 -5.23
CA SER A 237 21.69 -2.54 -5.74
C SER A 237 22.53 -1.96 -4.60
N ILE A 238 21.93 -1.25 -3.66
CA ILE A 238 22.61 -0.75 -2.45
C ILE A 238 23.23 -1.91 -1.67
N ILE A 239 22.49 -3.00 -1.47
CA ILE A 239 22.99 -4.20 -0.79
C ILE A 239 24.18 -4.80 -1.53
N SER A 240 24.10 -4.93 -2.86
CA SER A 240 25.16 -5.54 -3.67
C SER A 240 26.43 -4.71 -3.76
N GLU A 241 26.35 -3.39 -3.56
CA GLU A 241 27.49 -2.46 -3.58
C GLU A 241 28.19 -2.35 -2.21
N ASP A 242 27.55 -2.78 -1.14
CA ASP A 242 28.07 -2.76 0.24
C ASP A 242 28.40 -4.19 0.69
N SER A 243 29.69 -4.47 0.93
CA SER A 243 30.17 -5.81 1.29
C SER A 243 29.56 -6.31 2.62
N ASP A 244 29.41 -5.41 3.59
CA ASP A 244 28.87 -5.77 4.92
C ASP A 244 27.39 -6.12 4.82
N LEU A 245 26.62 -5.36 3.99
CA LEU A 245 25.23 -5.68 3.72
C LEU A 245 25.09 -6.99 2.95
N THR A 246 25.96 -7.25 1.97
CA THR A 246 25.90 -8.47 1.15
C THR A 246 26.18 -9.73 2.00
N GLU A 247 27.11 -9.66 2.95
CA GLU A 247 27.44 -10.80 3.82
C GLU A 247 26.32 -11.12 4.82
N GLU A 248 25.55 -10.12 5.27
CA GLU A 248 24.51 -10.29 6.27
C GLU A 248 23.09 -10.48 5.67
N PHE A 249 22.91 -10.13 4.40
CA PHE A 249 21.58 -10.17 3.77
C PHE A 249 21.14 -11.59 3.44
N ASP A 250 20.01 -11.97 4.02
CA ASP A 250 19.34 -13.24 3.72
C ASP A 250 18.18 -12.99 2.75
N ALA A 251 18.34 -13.41 1.50
CA ALA A 251 17.32 -13.26 0.48
C ALA A 251 16.05 -14.09 0.76
N ASP A 252 16.17 -15.20 1.51
CA ASP A 252 15.03 -16.04 1.86
C ASP A 252 14.05 -15.31 2.80
N SER A 253 14.53 -14.29 3.51
CA SER A 253 13.67 -13.42 4.34
C SER A 253 12.65 -12.59 3.54
N LEU A 254 12.83 -12.49 2.22
CA LEU A 254 11.87 -11.83 1.33
C LEU A 254 10.77 -12.77 0.79
N GLU A 255 10.94 -14.09 0.99
CA GLU A 255 9.95 -15.05 0.52
C GLU A 255 8.63 -14.92 1.28
N GLY A 256 7.54 -14.90 0.55
CA GLY A 256 6.19 -14.81 1.11
C GLY A 256 5.76 -13.40 1.53
N LEU A 257 6.65 -12.40 1.45
CA LEU A 257 6.27 -11.02 1.71
C LEU A 257 5.50 -10.42 0.53
N GLU A 258 4.39 -9.76 0.83
CA GLU A 258 3.70 -8.91 -0.11
C GLU A 258 4.62 -7.76 -0.58
N ARG A 259 4.32 -7.18 -1.74
CA ARG A 259 5.20 -6.19 -2.37
C ARG A 259 5.55 -5.02 -1.45
N THR A 260 4.57 -4.46 -0.75
CA THR A 260 4.78 -3.31 0.14
C THR A 260 5.63 -3.68 1.34
N ASP A 261 5.35 -4.85 1.96
CA ASP A 261 6.11 -5.35 3.12
C ASP A 261 7.54 -5.64 2.74
N ARG A 262 7.77 -6.23 1.58
CA ARG A 262 9.10 -6.51 1.05
C ARG A 262 9.88 -5.21 0.84
N THR A 263 9.26 -4.19 0.24
CA THR A 263 9.92 -2.91 0.01
C THR A 263 10.22 -2.18 1.32
N ASN A 264 9.30 -2.23 2.30
CA ASN A 264 9.54 -1.68 3.64
C ASN A 264 10.63 -2.45 4.42
N TYR A 265 10.67 -3.77 4.28
CA TYR A 265 11.77 -4.58 4.84
C TYR A 265 13.12 -4.15 4.28
N LEU A 266 13.23 -4.04 2.96
CA LEU A 266 14.46 -3.57 2.29
C LEU A 266 14.83 -2.14 2.72
N TYR A 267 13.86 -1.25 2.85
CA TYR A 267 14.07 0.10 3.38
C TYR A 267 14.60 0.07 4.82
N GLY A 268 13.99 -0.73 5.69
CA GLY A 268 14.44 -0.92 7.07
C GLY A 268 15.90 -1.37 7.10
N TYR A 269 16.20 -2.43 6.38
CA TYR A 269 17.53 -3.05 6.33
C TYR A 269 18.62 -2.14 5.74
N THR A 270 18.34 -1.47 4.62
CA THR A 270 19.34 -0.67 3.88
C THR A 270 19.46 0.76 4.41
N VAL A 271 18.36 1.35 4.86
CA VAL A 271 18.29 2.76 5.24
C VAL A 271 18.27 2.91 6.76
N LEU A 272 17.25 2.39 7.44
CA LEU A 272 17.07 2.67 8.86
C LEU A 272 18.14 2.03 9.74
N ASP A 273 18.41 0.74 9.58
CA ASP A 273 19.35 0.01 10.44
C ASP A 273 20.81 0.45 10.24
N ARG A 274 21.11 0.97 9.05
CA ARG A 274 22.48 1.39 8.68
C ARG A 274 22.67 2.90 8.64
N LEU A 275 21.65 3.68 8.95
CA LEU A 275 21.85 5.12 9.13
C LEU A 275 22.68 5.34 10.39
N PRO A 276 23.77 6.13 10.30
CA PRO A 276 24.39 6.66 11.50
C PRO A 276 23.31 7.47 12.22
N PHE A 277 23.12 7.21 13.52
CA PHE A 277 22.11 7.89 14.31
C PHE A 277 22.27 9.40 14.21
N PRO A 278 21.25 10.15 13.74
CA PRO A 278 21.31 11.60 13.74
C PRO A 278 21.51 12.12 15.17
N LYS A 279 22.15 13.27 15.29
CA LYS A 279 22.29 13.92 16.60
C LYS A 279 20.92 14.29 17.15
N SER A 280 20.49 13.63 18.19
CA SER A 280 19.23 13.87 18.88
C SER A 280 19.40 13.73 20.39
N ASP A 281 18.47 14.28 21.16
CA ASP A 281 18.41 14.05 22.61
C ASP A 281 17.66 12.75 22.92
N HIS A 282 16.72 12.36 22.05
CA HIS A 282 16.02 11.09 22.10
C HIS A 282 15.59 10.69 20.69
N THR A 283 15.61 9.39 20.40
CA THR A 283 15.19 8.83 19.13
C THR A 283 14.23 7.68 19.38
N GLU A 284 13.16 7.61 18.60
CA GLU A 284 12.20 6.53 18.67
C GLU A 284 11.66 6.18 17.28
N LEU A 285 11.22 4.94 17.13
CA LEU A 285 10.50 4.51 15.93
C LEU A 285 9.13 5.19 15.88
N GLY A 286 8.80 5.68 14.70
CA GLY A 286 7.50 6.22 14.36
C GLY A 286 6.76 5.31 13.41
N THR A 287 5.44 5.46 13.42
CA THR A 287 4.53 4.83 12.46
C THR A 287 3.46 5.85 12.07
N PRO A 288 2.78 5.70 10.95
CA PRO A 288 1.67 6.60 10.60
C PRO A 288 0.58 6.68 11.67
N SER A 289 0.23 5.57 12.32
CA SER A 289 -0.73 5.60 13.43
C SER A 289 -0.18 6.38 14.64
N LYS A 290 1.10 6.21 14.97
CA LYS A 290 1.75 6.98 16.03
C LYS A 290 1.79 8.49 15.70
N PHE A 291 2.11 8.83 14.46
CA PHE A 291 2.07 10.22 13.98
C PHE A 291 0.66 10.84 14.12
N SER A 292 -0.36 10.11 13.64
CA SER A 292 -1.75 10.58 13.71
C SER A 292 -2.30 10.64 15.14
N GLN A 293 -2.29 9.49 15.83
CA GLN A 293 -3.04 9.31 17.08
C GLN A 293 -2.27 9.81 18.31
N VAL A 294 -0.96 9.52 18.36
CA VAL A 294 -0.16 9.90 19.55
C VAL A 294 0.29 11.34 19.46
N PHE A 295 0.83 11.77 18.30
CA PHE A 295 1.38 13.10 18.20
C PHE A 295 0.33 14.14 17.82
N LEU A 296 -0.31 14.04 16.66
CA LEU A 296 -1.21 15.10 16.21
C LEU A 296 -2.49 15.20 17.07
N GLU A 297 -3.16 14.08 17.32
CA GLU A 297 -4.32 14.07 18.23
C GLU A 297 -3.90 14.29 19.69
N GLY A 298 -2.66 13.96 20.05
CA GLY A 298 -2.01 14.28 21.31
C GLY A 298 -1.65 15.76 21.48
N GLY A 299 -1.95 16.60 20.46
CA GLY A 299 -1.80 18.05 20.56
C GLY A 299 -0.47 18.60 20.03
N TRP A 300 0.44 17.75 19.52
CA TRP A 300 1.65 18.23 18.85
C TRP A 300 1.28 19.04 17.61
N LYS A 301 1.91 20.19 17.41
CA LYS A 301 1.60 21.11 16.32
C LYS A 301 2.69 21.08 15.26
N ILE A 302 2.31 20.88 14.01
CA ILE A 302 3.21 20.99 12.85
C ILE A 302 3.57 22.46 12.68
N GLN A 303 4.86 22.77 12.73
CA GLN A 303 5.41 24.11 12.49
C GLN A 303 5.85 24.27 11.04
N GLN A 304 6.46 23.23 10.48
CA GLN A 304 7.02 23.27 9.13
C GLN A 304 7.19 21.87 8.58
N ILE A 305 7.05 21.72 7.28
CA ILE A 305 7.43 20.51 6.52
C ILE A 305 8.59 20.89 5.60
N LEU A 306 9.75 20.28 5.84
CA LEU A 306 10.92 20.40 4.98
C LEU A 306 10.90 19.25 3.99
N ARG A 307 10.95 19.57 2.70
CA ARG A 307 10.85 18.61 1.59
C ARG A 307 12.17 18.58 0.84
N PHE A 308 12.55 17.41 0.36
CA PHE A 308 13.79 17.20 -0.37
C PHE A 308 13.55 16.35 -1.63
N GLY A 309 14.40 16.55 -2.63
CA GLY A 309 14.37 15.80 -3.89
C GLY A 309 13.07 15.98 -4.67
N LYS A 310 12.44 14.89 -5.11
CA LYS A 310 11.19 14.91 -5.89
C LYS A 310 10.01 15.53 -5.11
N LEU A 311 10.01 15.41 -3.77
CA LEU A 311 8.98 16.01 -2.93
C LEU A 311 9.04 17.54 -2.94
N GLU A 312 10.25 18.12 -3.00
CA GLU A 312 10.47 19.57 -3.16
C GLU A 312 10.18 20.01 -4.59
N ALA A 313 10.64 19.25 -5.58
CA ALA A 313 10.46 19.56 -7.00
C ALA A 313 8.99 19.55 -7.43
N ASN A 314 8.12 18.81 -6.73
CA ASN A 314 6.70 18.76 -7.04
C ASN A 314 5.94 19.95 -6.41
N THR A 315 5.89 21.06 -7.14
CA THR A 315 5.23 22.31 -6.71
C THR A 315 3.70 22.20 -6.60
N PHE A 316 3.09 21.15 -7.15
CA PHE A 316 1.65 20.88 -7.06
C PHE A 316 1.29 20.04 -5.82
N LEU A 317 2.28 19.48 -5.14
CA LEU A 317 2.08 18.69 -3.94
C LEU A 317 1.87 19.62 -2.73
N SER A 318 0.68 19.60 -2.14
CA SER A 318 0.39 20.39 -0.93
C SER A 318 0.91 19.70 0.34
N ASP A 319 1.06 20.50 1.42
CA ASP A 319 1.42 19.95 2.74
C ASP A 319 0.31 19.04 3.29
N ASP A 320 -0.96 19.38 3.03
CA ASP A 320 -2.10 18.56 3.49
C ASP A 320 -2.04 17.14 2.91
N VAL A 321 -1.70 17.00 1.63
CA VAL A 321 -1.53 15.67 1.00
C VAL A 321 -0.40 14.90 1.66
N LEU A 322 0.74 15.53 1.93
CA LEU A 322 1.85 14.87 2.62
C LEU A 322 1.50 14.48 4.07
N ILE A 323 0.75 15.35 4.77
CA ILE A 323 0.28 15.04 6.13
C ILE A 323 -0.66 13.83 6.09
N ASP A 324 -1.56 13.75 5.12
CA ASP A 324 -2.46 12.61 4.97
C ASP A 324 -1.71 11.32 4.60
N GLU A 325 -0.67 11.41 3.78
CA GLU A 325 0.23 10.26 3.52
C GLU A 325 0.97 9.83 4.78
N LEU A 326 1.51 10.78 5.56
CA LEU A 326 2.17 10.49 6.83
C LEU A 326 1.24 9.87 7.88
N LYS A 327 -0.04 10.19 7.84
CA LYS A 327 -1.07 9.54 8.67
C LYS A 327 -1.47 8.15 8.17
N GLY A 328 -0.97 7.75 6.99
CA GLY A 328 -1.33 6.50 6.35
C GLY A 328 -2.72 6.47 5.72
N LEU A 329 -3.35 7.63 5.50
CA LEU A 329 -4.72 7.70 4.98
C LEU A 329 -4.84 7.35 3.50
N THR A 330 -3.73 7.18 2.80
CA THR A 330 -3.69 6.91 1.35
C THR A 330 -3.66 5.41 1.01
N GLY A 331 -3.70 4.53 2.01
CA GLY A 331 -3.72 3.07 1.82
C GLY A 331 -2.35 2.41 1.67
N THR A 332 -1.27 3.15 1.93
CA THR A 332 0.09 2.60 1.95
C THR A 332 0.48 2.01 3.31
N ASN A 333 -0.41 2.08 4.30
CA ASN A 333 -0.18 1.75 5.68
C ASN A 333 -1.18 0.71 6.18
N HIS A 334 -0.70 -0.23 6.99
CA HIS A 334 -1.49 -1.29 7.59
C HIS A 334 -2.41 -0.85 8.73
N SER A 335 -2.22 0.34 9.30
CA SER A 335 -2.98 0.78 10.48
C SER A 335 -4.13 1.72 10.19
N LEU A 336 -4.02 2.52 9.14
CA LEU A 336 -5.00 3.55 8.79
C LEU A 336 -5.30 3.54 7.30
N TYR A 337 -6.58 3.64 6.96
CA TYR A 337 -7.02 3.80 5.57
C TYR A 337 -8.20 4.76 5.52
N LYS A 338 -8.13 5.72 4.62
CA LYS A 338 -9.24 6.62 4.35
C LYS A 338 -9.34 6.89 2.85
N LYS A 339 -10.54 6.70 2.29
CA LYS A 339 -10.78 6.99 0.86
C LYS A 339 -12.21 7.43 0.61
N ASN A 340 -12.34 8.47 -0.22
CA ASN A 340 -13.65 8.87 -0.74
C ASN A 340 -14.07 7.92 -1.86
N ILE A 341 -15.36 7.58 -1.88
CA ILE A 341 -15.99 6.73 -2.89
C ILE A 341 -17.18 7.43 -3.50
N SER A 342 -17.42 7.19 -4.78
CA SER A 342 -18.58 7.77 -5.49
C SER A 342 -19.02 6.88 -6.62
N SER A 343 -20.25 7.13 -7.11
CA SER A 343 -20.80 6.47 -8.31
C SER A 343 -19.91 6.67 -9.55
N LYS A 344 -19.16 7.77 -9.62
CA LYS A 344 -18.24 8.10 -10.71
C LYS A 344 -16.90 7.35 -10.63
N SER A 345 -16.58 6.76 -9.49
CA SER A 345 -15.33 6.05 -9.22
C SER A 345 -15.51 4.57 -8.88
N ILE A 346 -16.59 3.94 -9.32
CA ILE A 346 -16.86 2.49 -9.08
C ILE A 346 -15.69 1.62 -9.58
N SER A 347 -15.03 2.00 -10.67
CA SER A 347 -13.83 1.32 -11.16
C SER A 347 -12.68 1.31 -10.16
N SER A 348 -12.66 2.24 -9.20
CA SER A 348 -11.66 2.25 -8.13
C SER A 348 -11.94 1.23 -7.02
N PHE A 349 -13.09 0.56 -7.01
CA PHE A 349 -13.43 -0.40 -5.94
C PHE A 349 -12.51 -1.61 -5.93
N GLU A 350 -12.02 -2.05 -7.08
CA GLU A 350 -11.02 -3.13 -7.14
C GLU A 350 -9.68 -2.69 -6.53
N GLN A 351 -9.24 -1.45 -6.78
CA GLN A 351 -8.07 -0.90 -6.10
C GLN A 351 -8.30 -0.79 -4.59
N ILE A 352 -9.48 -0.35 -4.17
CA ILE A 352 -9.85 -0.28 -2.75
C ILE A 352 -9.82 -1.68 -2.12
N ARG A 353 -10.32 -2.73 -2.80
CA ARG A 353 -10.26 -4.12 -2.31
C ARG A 353 -8.81 -4.58 -2.09
N SER A 354 -7.92 -4.23 -3.01
CA SER A 354 -6.49 -4.51 -2.86
C SER A 354 -5.90 -3.76 -1.66
N ASP A 355 -6.17 -2.46 -1.55
CA ASP A 355 -5.66 -1.62 -0.47
C ASP A 355 -6.10 -2.12 0.92
N ILE A 356 -7.39 -2.45 1.08
CA ILE A 356 -7.94 -2.95 2.36
C ILE A 356 -7.43 -4.34 2.71
N THR A 357 -7.04 -5.16 1.72
CA THR A 357 -6.42 -6.45 1.98
C THR A 357 -5.11 -6.25 2.73
N ASN A 358 -4.30 -5.29 2.32
CA ASN A 358 -3.05 -4.95 3.02
C ASN A 358 -3.31 -4.41 4.43
N CYS A 359 -4.34 -3.55 4.59
CA CYS A 359 -4.68 -2.95 5.89
C CYS A 359 -5.26 -3.97 6.91
N LEU A 360 -5.85 -5.05 6.43
CA LEU A 360 -6.60 -6.02 7.25
C LEU A 360 -6.10 -7.46 7.09
N GLN A 361 -4.81 -7.65 6.80
CA GLN A 361 -4.21 -8.99 6.59
C GLN A 361 -4.52 -9.96 7.74
N ASP A 362 -4.46 -9.46 8.96
CA ASP A 362 -4.68 -10.21 10.19
C ASP A 362 -6.10 -10.11 10.75
N ASN A 363 -7.02 -9.44 10.01
CA ASN A 363 -8.43 -9.31 10.40
C ASN A 363 -9.39 -9.72 9.28
N PRO A 364 -9.54 -11.03 9.00
CA PRO A 364 -10.40 -11.52 7.92
C PRO A 364 -11.88 -11.21 8.14
N ILE A 365 -12.33 -10.98 9.38
CA ILE A 365 -13.71 -10.63 9.71
C ILE A 365 -14.06 -9.27 9.12
N TRP A 366 -13.24 -8.25 9.35
CA TRP A 366 -13.48 -6.93 8.80
C TRP A 366 -13.20 -6.85 7.30
N LEU A 367 -12.18 -7.55 6.83
CA LEU A 367 -11.88 -7.64 5.40
C LEU A 367 -13.11 -8.19 4.64
N SER A 368 -13.71 -9.25 5.13
CA SER A 368 -14.96 -9.81 4.58
C SER A 368 -16.11 -8.83 4.66
N GLY A 369 -16.31 -8.18 5.82
CA GLY A 369 -17.37 -7.20 6.04
C GLY A 369 -17.32 -6.01 5.08
N ILE A 370 -16.14 -5.44 4.87
CA ILE A 370 -15.95 -4.30 3.95
C ILE A 370 -16.13 -4.74 2.50
N ASN A 371 -15.59 -5.90 2.11
CA ASN A 371 -15.80 -6.44 0.77
C ASN A 371 -17.30 -6.69 0.47
N GLN A 372 -18.05 -7.17 1.45
CA GLN A 372 -19.50 -7.31 1.35
C GLN A 372 -20.19 -5.94 1.27
N ALA A 373 -19.74 -4.94 2.03
CA ALA A 373 -20.25 -3.57 1.96
C ALA A 373 -20.05 -2.98 0.55
N LEU A 374 -18.87 -3.06 -0.03
CA LEU A 374 -18.58 -2.59 -1.39
C LEU A 374 -19.46 -3.29 -2.44
N THR A 375 -19.64 -4.61 -2.31
CA THR A 375 -20.52 -5.39 -3.19
C THR A 375 -21.97 -4.95 -3.06
N THR A 376 -22.44 -4.72 -1.82
CA THR A 376 -23.80 -4.26 -1.51
C THR A 376 -24.06 -2.87 -2.09
N ILE A 377 -23.10 -1.93 -1.92
CA ILE A 377 -23.16 -0.58 -2.49
C ILE A 377 -23.32 -0.66 -4.01
N THR A 378 -22.45 -1.42 -4.68
CA THR A 378 -22.50 -1.58 -6.13
C THR A 378 -23.84 -2.16 -6.61
N LYS A 379 -24.39 -3.14 -5.89
CA LYS A 379 -25.63 -3.82 -6.25
C LYS A 379 -26.87 -2.96 -5.95
N GLU A 380 -26.94 -2.39 -4.74
CA GLU A 380 -28.17 -1.73 -4.25
C GLU A 380 -28.28 -0.26 -4.69
N LEU A 381 -27.16 0.37 -5.05
CA LEU A 381 -27.10 1.73 -5.58
C LEU A 381 -26.77 1.76 -7.09
N HIS A 382 -26.95 0.64 -7.78
CA HIS A 382 -26.74 0.57 -9.23
C HIS A 382 -27.62 1.60 -9.95
N GLY A 383 -26.98 2.45 -10.76
CA GLY A 383 -27.69 3.51 -11.49
C GLY A 383 -28.10 4.73 -10.67
N CYS A 384 -27.75 4.79 -9.37
CA CYS A 384 -27.93 5.95 -8.53
C CYS A 384 -26.63 6.73 -8.37
N ASP A 385 -26.74 8.05 -8.28
CA ASP A 385 -25.63 8.88 -7.84
C ASP A 385 -25.45 8.72 -6.32
N PHE A 386 -24.22 8.53 -5.90
CA PHE A 386 -23.83 8.46 -4.49
C PHE A 386 -22.43 9.02 -4.25
N GLU A 387 -22.22 9.50 -3.05
CA GLU A 387 -20.92 9.89 -2.51
C GLU A 387 -20.74 9.28 -1.12
N GLY A 388 -19.53 8.99 -0.74
CA GLY A 388 -19.25 8.37 0.54
C GLY A 388 -17.78 8.33 0.89
N GLU A 389 -17.49 7.66 2.01
CA GLU A 389 -16.14 7.52 2.56
C GLU A 389 -15.95 6.13 3.15
N ILE A 390 -14.76 5.61 3.03
CA ILE A 390 -14.25 4.46 3.78
C ILE A 390 -13.20 4.98 4.76
N TYR A 391 -13.32 4.58 6.02
CA TYR A 391 -12.33 4.81 7.07
C TYR A 391 -12.06 3.51 7.80
N ILE A 392 -10.80 3.16 7.98
CA ILE A 392 -10.35 1.99 8.75
C ILE A 392 -9.26 2.47 9.70
N TYR A 393 -9.37 2.10 10.97
CA TYR A 393 -8.31 2.16 11.95
C TYR A 393 -8.13 0.78 12.56
N HIS A 394 -7.04 0.13 12.19
CA HIS A 394 -6.69 -1.21 12.65
C HIS A 394 -5.19 -1.27 12.95
N PRO A 395 -4.76 -0.75 14.11
CA PRO A 395 -3.39 -0.91 14.54
C PRO A 395 -3.16 -2.40 14.83
N SER A 396 -2.28 -3.05 14.11
CA SER A 396 -1.91 -4.46 14.33
C SER A 396 -1.12 -4.62 15.64
N ASN A 397 -1.70 -4.16 16.73
CA ASN A 397 -1.11 -4.12 18.06
C ASN A 397 -2.18 -4.20 19.15
N THR A 398 -2.77 -5.39 19.32
CA THR A 398 -3.84 -5.62 20.31
C THR A 398 -3.37 -5.37 21.73
N LEU A 399 -2.14 -5.72 22.08
CA LEU A 399 -1.65 -5.53 23.45
C LEU A 399 -1.57 -4.06 23.80
N SER A 400 -1.08 -3.22 22.90
CA SER A 400 -1.12 -1.76 23.07
C SER A 400 -2.55 -1.23 23.13
N THR A 401 -3.45 -1.75 22.30
CA THR A 401 -4.87 -1.38 22.33
C THR A 401 -5.51 -1.73 23.66
N ILE A 402 -5.35 -2.96 24.15
CA ILE A 402 -5.85 -3.41 25.46
C ILE A 402 -5.28 -2.56 26.58
N PHE A 403 -3.96 -2.33 26.53
CA PHE A 403 -3.30 -1.49 27.52
C PHE A 403 -3.87 -0.06 27.57
N ASN A 404 -4.06 0.57 26.42
CA ASN A 404 -4.62 1.91 26.32
C ASN A 404 -6.07 1.96 26.83
N ILE A 405 -6.88 0.95 26.53
CA ILE A 405 -8.26 0.82 27.05
C ILE A 405 -8.26 0.74 28.58
N ILE A 406 -7.39 -0.07 29.17
CA ILE A 406 -7.30 -0.26 30.61
C ILE A 406 -6.76 0.99 31.31
N SER A 407 -5.73 1.62 30.73
CA SER A 407 -5.01 2.75 31.35
C SER A 407 -5.77 4.08 31.21
N ASN A 408 -6.59 4.22 30.18
CA ASN A 408 -7.28 5.48 29.85
C ASN A 408 -8.76 5.22 29.52
N PRO A 409 -9.57 4.78 30.50
CA PRO A 409 -10.96 4.41 30.27
C PRO A 409 -11.83 5.57 29.76
N ASP A 410 -11.47 6.82 30.05
CA ASP A 410 -12.22 8.00 29.61
C ASP A 410 -11.92 8.43 28.17
N SER A 411 -10.81 7.96 27.58
CA SER A 411 -10.41 8.28 26.20
C SER A 411 -10.26 7.08 25.29
N TYR A 412 -10.79 5.92 25.71
CA TYR A 412 -10.62 4.65 25.01
C TYR A 412 -11.17 4.67 23.57
N GLU A 413 -12.20 5.47 23.28
CA GLU A 413 -12.81 5.55 21.95
C GLU A 413 -11.82 5.94 20.86
N SER A 414 -10.78 6.72 21.17
CA SER A 414 -9.75 7.11 20.20
C SER A 414 -8.82 5.95 19.83
N TRP A 415 -8.67 4.97 20.71
CA TRP A 415 -7.71 3.87 20.59
C TRP A 415 -8.35 2.57 20.12
N ILE A 416 -9.69 2.49 20.10
CA ILE A 416 -10.38 1.28 19.69
C ILE A 416 -10.30 1.11 18.17
N PRO A 417 -9.83 -0.04 17.69
CA PRO A 417 -9.90 -0.41 16.28
C PRO A 417 -11.34 -0.31 15.77
N ARG A 418 -11.53 0.25 14.58
CA ARG A 418 -12.84 0.40 13.95
C ARG A 418 -12.74 0.60 12.45
N TYR A 419 -13.80 0.25 11.75
CA TYR A 419 -14.00 0.76 10.40
C TYR A 419 -15.38 1.38 10.24
N HIS A 420 -15.49 2.29 9.29
CA HIS A 420 -16.74 2.89 8.88
C HIS A 420 -16.75 3.09 7.36
N VAL A 421 -17.73 2.47 6.69
CA VAL A 421 -18.04 2.74 5.29
C VAL A 421 -19.37 3.45 5.25
N SER A 422 -19.41 4.67 4.75
CA SER A 422 -20.65 5.43 4.60
C SER A 422 -20.86 5.83 3.14
N VAL A 423 -22.07 5.71 2.65
CA VAL A 423 -22.48 6.20 1.34
C VAL A 423 -23.83 6.87 1.43
N LYS A 424 -23.95 8.03 0.82
CA LYS A 424 -25.19 8.81 0.75
C LYS A 424 -25.64 8.93 -0.70
N SER A 425 -26.88 8.59 -0.95
CA SER A 425 -27.61 8.84 -2.19
C SER A 425 -28.83 9.73 -1.92
N ASP A 426 -29.53 10.14 -2.96
CA ASP A 426 -30.74 10.96 -2.83
C ASP A 426 -31.85 10.27 -2.03
N THR A 427 -31.88 8.95 -2.03
CA THR A 427 -32.98 8.15 -1.44
C THR A 427 -32.64 7.52 -0.11
N ARG A 428 -31.35 7.37 0.24
CA ARG A 428 -30.93 6.71 1.48
C ARG A 428 -29.45 6.94 1.79
N THR A 429 -29.10 6.69 3.06
CA THR A 429 -27.72 6.61 3.50
C THR A 429 -27.44 5.21 4.05
N LEU A 430 -26.41 4.55 3.55
CA LEU A 430 -25.92 3.28 4.03
C LEU A 430 -24.69 3.49 4.90
N HIS A 431 -24.66 2.86 6.04
CA HIS A 431 -23.51 2.78 6.91
C HIS A 431 -23.16 1.32 7.20
N PHE A 432 -21.89 1.00 7.13
CA PHE A 432 -21.33 -0.26 7.54
C PHE A 432 -20.24 0.02 8.58
N TYR A 433 -20.30 -0.64 9.71
CA TYR A 433 -19.39 -0.44 10.82
C TYR A 433 -18.74 -1.76 11.20
N GLY A 434 -17.48 -1.70 11.54
CA GLY A 434 -16.81 -2.71 12.31
C GLY A 434 -16.30 -2.10 13.60
N CYS A 435 -16.48 -2.80 14.69
CA CYS A 435 -15.91 -2.42 15.98
C CYS A 435 -15.35 -3.64 16.70
N LEU A 436 -14.46 -3.36 17.63
CA LEU A 436 -13.99 -4.34 18.60
C LEU A 436 -14.93 -4.27 19.79
N ASP A 437 -15.79 -5.26 19.93
CA ASP A 437 -16.78 -5.36 21.01
C ASP A 437 -16.21 -6.14 22.18
N ARG A 438 -16.68 -5.82 23.40
CA ARG A 438 -16.18 -6.43 24.62
C ARG A 438 -17.26 -7.28 25.27
N ASN A 439 -17.00 -8.57 25.40
CA ASN A 439 -17.84 -9.49 26.15
C ASN A 439 -17.47 -9.49 27.64
N GLN A 440 -18.11 -8.65 28.40
CA GLN A 440 -18.45 -8.68 29.84
C GLN A 440 -17.36 -8.89 30.92
N GLU A 441 -16.16 -9.34 30.65
CA GLU A 441 -15.15 -9.52 31.71
C GLU A 441 -14.11 -8.39 31.73
N ASP A 442 -13.75 -7.95 32.92
CA ASP A 442 -12.66 -7.00 33.08
C ASP A 442 -11.32 -7.68 32.81
N ILE A 443 -10.58 -7.17 31.82
CA ILE A 443 -9.22 -7.62 31.55
C ILE A 443 -8.35 -7.08 32.68
N ALA A 444 -7.75 -7.96 33.47
CA ALA A 444 -6.82 -7.55 34.51
C ALA A 444 -5.46 -7.20 33.85
N PHE A 445 -4.94 -6.06 34.23
CA PHE A 445 -3.64 -5.60 33.74
C PHE A 445 -2.51 -6.59 34.05
N GLU A 446 -2.57 -7.22 35.22
CA GLU A 446 -1.63 -8.24 35.68
C GLU A 446 -1.59 -9.45 34.73
N ASP A 447 -2.74 -9.84 34.16
CA ASP A 447 -2.82 -10.96 33.21
C ASP A 447 -2.05 -10.65 31.91
N VAL A 448 -2.14 -9.42 31.44
CA VAL A 448 -1.39 -8.95 30.25
C VAL A 448 0.11 -9.00 30.53
N LEU A 449 0.55 -8.51 31.69
CA LEU A 449 1.96 -8.56 32.08
C LEU A 449 2.49 -9.97 32.19
N VAL A 450 1.77 -10.84 32.89
CA VAL A 450 2.18 -12.24 33.10
C VAL A 450 2.27 -13.00 31.77
N LYS A 451 1.26 -12.85 30.93
CA LYS A 451 1.11 -13.68 29.72
C LYS A 451 2.05 -13.27 28.59
N PHE A 452 2.29 -11.96 28.41
CA PHE A 452 3.02 -11.46 27.24
C PHE A 452 4.36 -10.78 27.57
N TYR A 453 4.57 -10.34 28.80
CA TYR A 453 5.75 -9.56 29.19
C TYR A 453 6.55 -10.19 30.32
N ASN A 454 6.35 -11.49 30.58
CA ASN A 454 7.06 -12.22 31.64
C ASN A 454 7.02 -11.53 33.01
N SER A 455 5.93 -10.82 33.31
CA SER A 455 5.78 -9.99 34.50
C SER A 455 6.79 -8.83 34.61
N ASP A 456 7.40 -8.43 33.49
CA ASP A 456 8.33 -7.30 33.44
C ASP A 456 7.64 -6.04 32.91
N PRO A 457 7.31 -5.07 33.80
CA PRO A 457 6.68 -3.80 33.39
C PRO A 457 7.56 -2.96 32.45
N ARG A 458 8.89 -3.15 32.49
CA ARG A 458 9.80 -2.38 31.62
C ARG A 458 9.69 -2.83 30.17
N GLN A 459 9.50 -4.12 29.92
CA GLN A 459 9.26 -4.62 28.57
C GLN A 459 7.96 -4.04 27.99
N LEU A 460 6.88 -4.04 28.78
CA LEU A 460 5.63 -3.40 28.35
C LEU A 460 5.85 -1.91 28.02
N MET A 461 6.54 -1.18 28.90
CA MET A 461 6.83 0.25 28.66
C MET A 461 7.65 0.48 27.38
N LEU A 462 8.67 -0.34 27.15
CA LEU A 462 9.47 -0.25 25.94
C LEU A 462 8.62 -0.55 24.68
N THR A 463 7.75 -1.54 24.72
CA THR A 463 6.85 -1.86 23.62
C THR A 463 5.88 -0.70 23.33
N GLN A 464 5.36 -0.04 24.37
CA GLN A 464 4.49 1.13 24.19
C GLN A 464 5.21 2.35 23.57
N ILE A 465 6.45 2.59 23.97
CA ILE A 465 7.21 3.77 23.50
C ILE A 465 7.88 3.52 22.15
N TRP A 466 8.49 2.36 21.98
CA TRP A 466 9.34 2.03 20.82
C TRP A 466 8.64 1.22 19.74
N GLY A 467 7.50 0.62 20.05
CA GLY A 467 6.92 -0.44 19.25
C GLY A 467 7.62 -1.78 19.51
N GLY A 468 7.09 -2.84 18.95
CA GLY A 468 7.66 -4.18 19.07
C GLY A 468 6.81 -5.22 18.34
N TYR A 469 7.37 -6.40 18.14
CA TYR A 469 6.62 -7.52 17.59
C TYR A 469 5.56 -7.96 18.59
N GLU A 470 4.33 -8.05 18.14
CA GLU A 470 3.20 -8.57 18.89
C GLU A 470 2.45 -9.62 18.05
N PRO A 471 1.85 -10.62 18.70
CA PRO A 471 0.93 -11.51 18.01
C PRO A 471 -0.24 -10.74 17.42
N SER A 472 -0.83 -11.23 16.34
CA SER A 472 -1.89 -10.52 15.64
C SER A 472 -3.13 -10.30 16.52
N ASP A 473 -3.78 -9.19 16.34
CA ASP A 473 -5.01 -8.78 17.03
C ASP A 473 -6.09 -9.84 16.92
N TYR A 474 -6.24 -10.46 15.76
CA TYR A 474 -7.21 -11.50 15.51
C TYR A 474 -7.03 -12.73 16.40
N GLN A 475 -5.79 -13.06 16.75
CA GLN A 475 -5.47 -14.21 17.60
C GLN A 475 -5.64 -13.90 19.10
N ILE A 476 -5.33 -12.68 19.50
CA ILE A 476 -5.27 -12.28 20.91
C ILE A 476 -6.62 -11.76 21.40
N ALA A 477 -7.32 -10.97 20.60
CA ALA A 477 -8.57 -10.34 20.99
C ALA A 477 -9.58 -11.33 21.59
N PRO A 478 -9.86 -12.50 21.00
CA PRO A 478 -10.81 -13.48 21.56
C PRO A 478 -10.38 -14.02 22.92
N SER A 479 -9.07 -14.13 23.17
CA SER A 479 -8.56 -14.64 24.46
C SER A 479 -8.81 -13.70 25.65
N TYR A 480 -9.23 -12.46 25.34
CA TYR A 480 -9.63 -11.45 26.32
C TYR A 480 -11.11 -11.07 26.22
N GLY A 481 -11.94 -11.90 25.58
CA GLY A 481 -13.36 -11.62 25.42
C GLY A 481 -13.67 -10.47 24.49
N LEU A 482 -12.70 -10.06 23.63
CA LEU A 482 -12.90 -9.07 22.61
C LEU A 482 -13.30 -9.74 21.31
N GLN A 483 -14.29 -9.18 20.61
CA GLN A 483 -14.80 -9.73 19.34
C GLN A 483 -14.85 -8.64 18.27
N TYR A 484 -14.40 -8.99 17.07
CA TYR A 484 -14.59 -8.16 15.89
C TYR A 484 -16.02 -8.37 15.35
N THR A 485 -16.75 -7.27 15.19
CA THR A 485 -18.16 -7.31 14.76
C THR A 485 -18.38 -6.45 13.53
N ASN A 486 -19.40 -6.79 12.75
CA ASN A 486 -19.83 -6.06 11.57
C ASN A 486 -21.31 -5.68 11.69
N PHE A 487 -21.66 -4.43 11.43
CA PHE A 487 -23.02 -3.91 11.48
C PHE A 487 -23.35 -3.12 10.22
N ARG A 488 -24.62 -3.21 9.81
CA ARG A 488 -25.17 -2.36 8.74
C ARG A 488 -26.32 -1.52 9.28
N VAL A 489 -26.34 -0.25 8.91
CA VAL A 489 -27.43 0.69 9.18
C VAL A 489 -27.90 1.29 7.86
N ASP A 490 -29.19 1.22 7.59
CA ASP A 490 -29.84 1.77 6.38
C ASP A 490 -30.80 2.89 6.83
N LEU A 491 -30.43 4.13 6.55
CA LEU A 491 -31.24 5.33 6.86
C LEU A 491 -32.06 5.67 5.64
N ARG A 492 -33.39 5.52 5.76
CA ARG A 492 -34.35 5.86 4.71
C ARG A 492 -35.35 6.88 5.22
N PRO A 493 -36.04 7.61 4.33
CA PRO A 493 -37.09 8.55 4.74
C PRO A 493 -38.24 7.91 5.53
N ASP A 494 -38.49 6.61 5.36
CA ASP A 494 -39.51 5.80 6.02
C ASP A 494 -39.09 5.18 7.36
N GLY A 495 -37.84 5.39 7.75
CA GLY A 495 -37.30 4.93 9.03
C GLY A 495 -35.97 4.23 8.98
N LEU A 496 -35.42 3.96 10.19
CA LEU A 496 -34.14 3.31 10.38
C LEU A 496 -34.28 1.79 10.26
N LYS A 497 -33.43 1.16 9.45
CA LYS A 497 -33.29 -0.31 9.39
C LYS A 497 -31.90 -0.72 9.81
N HIS A 498 -31.80 -1.60 10.78
CA HIS A 498 -30.56 -2.21 11.24
C HIS A 498 -30.47 -3.65 10.77
N SER A 499 -29.29 -4.07 10.37
CA SER A 499 -28.98 -5.47 10.15
C SER A 499 -27.56 -5.78 10.62
N PHE A 500 -27.41 -6.91 11.29
CA PHE A 500 -26.10 -7.49 11.56
C PHE A 500 -25.56 -8.10 10.27
N ILE A 501 -24.30 -7.92 9.98
CA ILE A 501 -23.60 -8.60 8.88
C ILE A 501 -22.95 -9.84 9.49
N PRO A 502 -23.43 -11.07 9.17
CA PRO A 502 -22.82 -12.28 9.69
C PRO A 502 -21.34 -12.34 9.34
N ASN A 503 -20.53 -12.74 10.29
CA ASN A 503 -19.14 -13.05 10.02
C ASN A 503 -19.08 -14.36 9.24
N GLN A 504 -18.40 -14.37 8.08
CA GLN A 504 -18.33 -15.58 7.24
C GLN A 504 -17.69 -16.79 7.96
N LEU A 505 -16.97 -16.57 9.05
CA LEU A 505 -16.39 -17.61 9.88
C LEU A 505 -17.41 -18.35 10.75
N GLU A 506 -18.58 -17.74 11.05
CA GLU A 506 -19.68 -18.44 11.74
C GLU A 506 -20.32 -19.50 10.84
N ASP A 507 -20.43 -19.23 9.53
CA ASP A 507 -20.94 -20.19 8.55
C ASP A 507 -20.03 -21.42 8.38
N ALA A 508 -18.75 -21.31 8.76
CA ALA A 508 -17.78 -22.41 8.78
C ALA A 508 -17.81 -23.23 10.09
N GLY A 509 -18.75 -22.96 10.99
CA GLY A 509 -18.88 -23.66 12.27
C GLY A 509 -17.89 -23.26 13.35
N LEU A 510 -17.12 -22.21 13.10
CA LEU A 510 -16.27 -21.55 14.08
C LEU A 510 -17.13 -20.52 14.82
N ARG A 511 -17.69 -20.89 15.96
CA ARG A 511 -18.27 -19.92 16.90
C ARG A 511 -17.11 -19.08 17.46
N ILE A 512 -17.11 -17.80 17.10
CA ILE A 512 -16.22 -16.79 17.69
C ILE A 512 -16.82 -16.35 19.01
#